data_1073768c258c004328c23c126646d53f
#
_entry.id   1073768c258c004328c23c126646d53f
#
_cell.length_a   1.000
_cell.length_b   1.000
_cell.length_c   1.000
_cell.angle_alpha   90.00
_cell.angle_beta   90.00
_cell.angle_gamma   90.00
#
_symmetry.space_group_name_H-M   'P 1'
#
loop_
_entity.id
_entity.type
_entity.pdbx_description
1 polymer ?
#
loop_
_entity_poly.entity_id
_entity_poly.type
_entity_poly.pdbx_seq_one_letter_code
_entity_poly.pdbx_strand_id
1 'polypeptide(L)'
;MVLEFREYTKKIKKDTILELDFKVETGEILTIINNKTENLEMLKDSFRKRTKFKGEILFDNEDVSKQQLLFTKDFGFYNDLTLLKNLKIALELFNIKVSVDNLTEDLEFLNLKPGSKYRDLLPNEINKFHILFSILVDQNVLIIDNTDKDLTIEDMEVISDFILDKSNNANVIILDTMLNRYNSIADKVLVITDGIKSYYGNLEDLLILKQLTAINISNNENLETVLSGYQYTIYHENEIVVREEVLEEVAYSLLKNNIEVYQIRNLGEKIKLYEGEDDL
;
A
#
# COMPACT_ATOMS: atom_id res chain seq x y z
N MET A 1 2.39 -16.15 11.29
CA MET A 1 2.07 -16.67 9.93
C MET A 1 2.77 -15.79 8.90
N VAL A 2 3.21 -16.37 7.77
CA VAL A 2 3.99 -15.65 6.75
C VAL A 2 3.33 -15.84 5.38
N LEU A 3 3.01 -14.73 4.71
CA LEU A 3 2.66 -14.73 3.29
C LEU A 3 3.93 -14.41 2.49
N GLU A 4 4.26 -15.24 1.51
CA GLU A 4 5.49 -15.11 0.72
C GLU A 4 5.19 -15.18 -0.78
N PHE A 5 5.76 -14.24 -1.52
CA PHE A 5 5.94 -14.33 -2.96
C PHE A 5 7.37 -14.80 -3.22
N ARG A 6 7.53 -16.01 -3.78
CA ARG A 6 8.81 -16.62 -4.05
C ARG A 6 9.04 -16.74 -5.54
N GLU A 7 10.04 -16.05 -6.06
CA GLU A 7 10.40 -16.04 -7.48
C GLU A 7 9.20 -15.82 -8.41
N TYR A 8 8.18 -15.07 -7.88
CA TYR A 8 6.96 -14.81 -8.66
C TYR A 8 7.29 -14.02 -9.90
N THR A 9 6.89 -14.53 -11.07
CA THR A 9 7.09 -13.88 -12.35
C THR A 9 5.83 -13.97 -13.18
N LYS A 10 5.35 -12.82 -13.64
CA LYS A 10 4.15 -12.71 -14.46
C LYS A 10 4.38 -11.79 -15.65
N LYS A 11 4.09 -12.28 -16.85
CA LYS A 11 4.10 -11.45 -18.06
C LYS A 11 2.85 -10.57 -18.11
N ILE A 12 3.03 -9.26 -18.17
CA ILE A 12 1.95 -8.27 -18.19
C ILE A 12 1.59 -7.90 -19.63
N LYS A 13 2.58 -7.54 -20.45
CA LYS A 13 2.47 -7.22 -21.88
C LYS A 13 3.55 -7.99 -22.63
N LYS A 14 3.62 -7.78 -23.96
CA LYS A 14 4.56 -8.54 -24.80
C LYS A 14 6.00 -8.56 -24.25
N ASP A 15 6.44 -7.46 -23.60
CA ASP A 15 7.83 -7.27 -23.19
C ASP A 15 7.99 -6.87 -21.70
N THR A 16 6.91 -6.74 -20.93
CA THR A 16 6.96 -6.36 -19.50
C THR A 16 6.72 -7.57 -18.62
N ILE A 17 7.62 -7.81 -17.70
CA ILE A 17 7.54 -8.91 -16.72
C ILE A 17 7.49 -8.30 -15.33
N LEU A 18 6.48 -8.68 -14.54
CA LEU A 18 6.44 -8.38 -13.11
C LEU A 18 7.17 -9.49 -12.36
N GLU A 19 8.21 -9.11 -11.66
CA GLU A 19 9.00 -10.00 -10.80
C GLU A 19 8.85 -9.56 -9.36
N LEU A 20 8.38 -10.46 -8.50
CA LEU A 20 8.17 -10.20 -7.09
C LEU A 20 8.82 -11.30 -6.24
N ASP A 21 9.56 -10.87 -5.24
CA ASP A 21 10.13 -11.71 -4.21
C ASP A 21 10.08 -10.91 -2.91
N PHE A 22 9.18 -11.29 -1.99
CA PHE A 22 8.99 -10.60 -0.73
C PHE A 22 8.18 -11.44 0.26
N LYS A 23 8.20 -11.04 1.53
CA LYS A 23 7.47 -11.68 2.63
C LYS A 23 6.70 -10.63 3.45
N VAL A 24 5.52 -11.03 3.92
CA VAL A 24 4.71 -10.27 4.89
C VAL A 24 4.42 -11.16 6.08
N GLU A 25 4.76 -10.71 7.27
CA GLU A 25 4.48 -11.45 8.50
C GLU A 25 3.14 -11.03 9.12
N THR A 26 2.55 -11.89 9.94
CA THR A 26 1.38 -11.50 10.74
C THR A 26 1.77 -10.36 11.67
N GLY A 27 0.93 -9.37 11.78
CA GLY A 27 1.23 -8.11 12.47
C GLY A 27 1.70 -7.00 11.53
N GLU A 28 2.01 -7.33 10.26
CA GLU A 28 2.43 -6.34 9.28
C GLU A 28 1.32 -6.04 8.27
N ILE A 29 1.14 -4.77 7.95
CA ILE A 29 0.25 -4.28 6.90
C ILE A 29 1.10 -3.92 5.68
N LEU A 30 0.94 -4.65 4.58
CA LEU A 30 1.59 -4.36 3.32
C LEU A 30 0.65 -3.57 2.40
N THR A 31 1.07 -2.39 1.99
CA THR A 31 0.38 -1.64 0.93
C THR A 31 1.10 -1.84 -0.41
N ILE A 32 0.38 -2.33 -1.41
CA ILE A 32 0.87 -2.51 -2.78
C ILE A 32 0.33 -1.38 -3.65
N ILE A 33 1.22 -0.53 -4.11
CA ILE A 33 0.90 0.66 -4.89
C ILE A 33 1.29 0.45 -6.35
N ASN A 34 0.35 0.72 -7.25
CA ASN A 34 0.62 0.76 -8.68
C ASN A 34 -0.34 1.76 -9.35
N ASN A 35 0.18 2.68 -10.16
CA ASN A 35 -0.61 3.66 -10.91
C ASN A 35 -1.46 3.02 -12.05
N LYS A 36 -1.28 1.73 -12.32
CA LYS A 36 -2.03 0.96 -13.32
C LYS A 36 -2.88 -0.10 -12.62
N THR A 37 -4.17 0.12 -12.53
CA THR A 37 -5.13 -0.82 -11.92
C THR A 37 -5.05 -2.21 -12.55
N GLU A 38 -4.77 -2.31 -13.85
CA GLU A 38 -4.59 -3.59 -14.57
C GLU A 38 -3.55 -4.52 -13.92
N ASN A 39 -2.47 -3.96 -13.37
CA ASN A 39 -1.43 -4.74 -12.70
C ASN A 39 -1.90 -5.24 -11.33
N LEU A 40 -2.70 -4.46 -10.62
CA LEU A 40 -3.31 -4.86 -9.35
C LEU A 40 -4.37 -5.94 -9.55
N GLU A 41 -5.18 -5.82 -10.60
CA GLU A 41 -6.13 -6.88 -11.00
C GLU A 41 -5.41 -8.19 -11.31
N MET A 42 -4.30 -8.12 -12.03
CA MET A 42 -3.48 -9.29 -12.33
C MET A 42 -2.91 -9.95 -11.07
N LEU A 43 -2.51 -9.17 -10.06
CA LEU A 43 -2.08 -9.71 -8.76
C LEU A 43 -3.26 -10.41 -8.06
N LYS A 44 -4.44 -9.79 -8.03
CA LYS A 44 -5.66 -10.40 -7.48
C LYS A 44 -5.97 -11.74 -8.16
N ASP A 45 -5.89 -11.79 -9.48
CA ASP A 45 -6.09 -13.02 -10.24
C ASP A 45 -5.02 -14.08 -9.95
N SER A 46 -3.80 -13.67 -9.65
CA SER A 46 -2.72 -14.59 -9.26
C SER A 46 -2.96 -15.19 -7.87
N PHE A 47 -3.38 -14.41 -6.89
CA PHE A 47 -3.81 -14.91 -5.60
C PHE A 47 -4.94 -15.94 -5.72
N ARG A 48 -5.90 -15.68 -6.60
CA ARG A 48 -7.04 -16.57 -6.87
C ARG A 48 -6.72 -17.75 -7.77
N LYS A 49 -5.46 -17.87 -8.25
CA LYS A 49 -5.06 -18.86 -9.27
C LYS A 49 -5.89 -18.82 -10.56
N ARG A 50 -6.48 -17.67 -10.88
CA ARG A 50 -7.25 -17.48 -12.12
C ARG A 50 -6.36 -17.23 -13.34
N THR A 51 -5.08 -16.97 -13.13
CA THR A 51 -4.10 -16.70 -14.18
C THR A 51 -2.81 -17.48 -13.97
N LYS A 52 -2.09 -17.80 -15.05
CA LYS A 52 -0.81 -18.51 -14.97
C LYS A 52 0.32 -17.54 -14.65
N PHE A 53 1.21 -17.92 -13.75
CA PHE A 53 2.46 -17.25 -13.40
C PHE A 53 3.54 -18.31 -13.13
N LYS A 54 4.81 -17.90 -13.02
CA LYS A 54 5.92 -18.73 -12.54
C LYS A 54 6.21 -18.39 -11.09
N GLY A 55 6.89 -19.28 -10.38
CA GLY A 55 7.15 -19.14 -8.96
C GLY A 55 5.97 -19.54 -8.09
N GLU A 56 5.93 -19.08 -6.86
CA GLU A 56 4.97 -19.51 -5.86
C GLU A 56 4.42 -18.33 -5.07
N ILE A 57 3.17 -18.46 -4.63
CA ILE A 57 2.57 -17.62 -3.59
C ILE A 57 2.21 -18.56 -2.45
N LEU A 58 2.88 -18.41 -1.32
CA LEU A 58 2.80 -19.33 -0.19
C LEU A 58 2.24 -18.62 1.05
N PHE A 59 1.51 -19.37 1.86
CA PHE A 59 1.12 -19.00 3.20
C PHE A 59 1.58 -20.10 4.16
N ASP A 60 2.47 -19.76 5.09
CA ASP A 60 3.15 -20.70 6.00
C ASP A 60 3.74 -21.92 5.25
N ASN A 61 4.43 -21.67 4.13
CA ASN A 61 5.02 -22.66 3.23
C ASN A 61 4.01 -23.56 2.49
N GLU A 62 2.72 -23.30 2.59
CA GLU A 62 1.70 -23.97 1.78
C GLU A 62 1.22 -23.06 0.66
N ASP A 63 0.80 -23.67 -0.47
CA ASP A 63 0.22 -22.91 -1.59
C ASP A 63 -0.98 -22.08 -1.11
N VAL A 64 -0.97 -20.79 -1.42
CA VAL A 64 -1.99 -19.83 -0.98
C VAL A 64 -3.42 -20.23 -1.41
N SER A 65 -3.56 -21.00 -2.48
CA SER A 65 -4.87 -21.48 -2.94
C SER A 65 -5.55 -22.46 -1.98
N LYS A 66 -4.80 -23.00 -1.01
CA LYS A 66 -5.36 -23.84 0.07
C LYS A 66 -5.96 -23.00 1.20
N GLN A 67 -5.69 -21.71 1.20
CA GLN A 67 -6.21 -20.77 2.19
C GLN A 67 -7.52 -20.17 1.72
N GLN A 68 -8.39 -19.88 2.67
CA GLN A 68 -9.58 -19.09 2.40
C GLN A 68 -9.18 -17.61 2.34
N LEU A 69 -8.97 -17.09 1.13
CA LEU A 69 -8.71 -15.69 0.90
C LEU A 69 -10.00 -14.90 0.81
N LEU A 70 -10.06 -13.78 1.48
CA LEU A 70 -11.19 -12.87 1.36
C LEU A 70 -10.71 -11.53 0.79
N PHE A 71 -11.24 -11.22 -0.39
CA PHE A 71 -11.10 -9.90 -1.00
C PHE A 71 -12.32 -9.08 -0.64
N THR A 72 -12.13 -7.85 -0.22
CA THR A 72 -13.24 -7.01 0.29
C THR A 72 -14.41 -6.86 -0.67
N LYS A 73 -14.19 -6.98 -1.98
CA LYS A 73 -15.25 -6.84 -3.01
C LYS A 73 -15.79 -8.16 -3.57
N ASP A 74 -15.37 -9.31 -3.05
CA ASP A 74 -15.78 -10.61 -3.61
C ASP A 74 -17.14 -11.12 -3.10
N PHE A 75 -17.63 -10.57 -1.99
CA PHE A 75 -18.89 -11.00 -1.40
C PHE A 75 -20.05 -10.11 -1.86
N GLY A 76 -21.14 -10.74 -2.29
CA GLY A 76 -22.35 -10.05 -2.71
C GLY A 76 -23.37 -9.91 -1.56
N PHE A 77 -23.99 -8.73 -1.47
CA PHE A 77 -25.03 -8.43 -0.49
C PHE A 77 -26.39 -8.20 -1.16
N TYR A 78 -27.47 -8.37 -0.39
CA TYR A 78 -28.83 -8.19 -0.87
C TYR A 78 -29.19 -6.70 -0.92
N ASN A 79 -29.51 -6.18 -2.09
CA ASN A 79 -29.79 -4.78 -2.34
C ASN A 79 -30.93 -4.19 -1.48
N ASP A 80 -31.99 -4.98 -1.25
CA ASP A 80 -33.20 -4.54 -0.55
C ASP A 80 -33.18 -4.74 0.97
N LEU A 81 -32.15 -5.42 1.48
CA LEU A 81 -31.98 -5.60 2.92
C LEU A 81 -31.20 -4.44 3.54
N THR A 82 -31.45 -4.22 4.82
CA THR A 82 -30.65 -3.26 5.61
C THR A 82 -29.23 -3.77 5.82
N LEU A 83 -28.29 -2.86 6.13
CA LEU A 83 -26.89 -3.21 6.37
C LEU A 83 -26.77 -4.23 7.51
N LEU A 84 -27.47 -4.01 8.62
CA LEU A 84 -27.47 -4.92 9.76
C LEU A 84 -27.99 -6.31 9.39
N LYS A 85 -29.06 -6.41 8.59
CA LYS A 85 -29.58 -7.70 8.13
C LYS A 85 -28.61 -8.41 7.17
N ASN A 86 -27.99 -7.67 6.28
CA ASN A 86 -26.98 -8.18 5.37
C ASN A 86 -25.78 -8.77 6.13
N LEU A 87 -25.20 -8.03 7.09
CA LEU A 87 -24.11 -8.53 7.93
C LEU A 87 -24.50 -9.79 8.67
N LYS A 88 -25.67 -9.79 9.33
CA LYS A 88 -26.12 -10.93 10.08
C LYS A 88 -26.23 -12.20 9.22
N ILE A 89 -26.91 -12.11 8.07
CA ILE A 89 -27.05 -13.24 7.14
C ILE A 89 -25.67 -13.68 6.61
N ALA A 90 -24.83 -12.73 6.21
CA ALA A 90 -23.51 -13.03 5.68
C ALA A 90 -22.61 -13.74 6.71
N LEU A 91 -22.57 -13.25 7.96
CA LEU A 91 -21.78 -13.87 9.03
C LEU A 91 -22.30 -15.25 9.43
N GLU A 92 -23.63 -15.45 9.42
CA GLU A 92 -24.24 -16.77 9.64
C GLU A 92 -23.78 -17.81 8.61
N LEU A 93 -23.54 -17.43 7.35
CA LEU A 93 -22.98 -18.32 6.32
C LEU A 93 -21.54 -18.78 6.63
N PHE A 94 -20.80 -18.00 7.40
CA PHE A 94 -19.46 -18.35 7.90
C PHE A 94 -19.48 -18.98 9.30
N ASN A 95 -20.67 -19.28 9.85
CA ASN A 95 -20.88 -19.79 11.22
C ASN A 95 -20.36 -18.84 12.31
N ILE A 96 -20.31 -17.54 12.03
CA ILE A 96 -19.86 -16.51 12.98
C ILE A 96 -21.08 -15.92 13.67
N LYS A 97 -21.02 -15.89 15.01
CA LYS A 97 -22.09 -15.32 15.86
C LYS A 97 -21.59 -14.01 16.47
N VAL A 98 -22.18 -12.91 16.06
CA VAL A 98 -21.94 -11.59 16.65
C VAL A 98 -23.28 -11.05 17.17
N SER A 99 -23.26 -10.32 18.29
CA SER A 99 -24.46 -9.69 18.83
C SER A 99 -24.96 -8.59 17.89
N VAL A 100 -26.27 -8.35 17.90
CA VAL A 100 -26.87 -7.26 17.11
C VAL A 100 -26.34 -5.91 17.58
N ASP A 101 -26.12 -5.76 18.88
CA ASP A 101 -25.63 -4.52 19.46
C ASP A 101 -24.21 -4.22 18.97
N ASN A 102 -23.29 -5.18 18.99
CA ASN A 102 -21.93 -5.01 18.47
C ASN A 102 -21.92 -4.65 16.97
N LEU A 103 -22.73 -5.36 16.15
CA LEU A 103 -22.83 -5.05 14.73
C LEU A 103 -23.40 -3.64 14.48
N THR A 104 -24.28 -3.18 15.35
CA THR A 104 -24.84 -1.84 15.27
C THR A 104 -23.76 -0.80 15.61
N GLU A 105 -23.03 -1.02 16.69
CA GLU A 105 -21.91 -0.16 17.12
C GLU A 105 -20.81 -0.08 16.05
N ASP A 106 -20.40 -1.21 15.47
CA ASP A 106 -19.39 -1.27 14.40
C ASP A 106 -19.84 -0.47 13.16
N LEU A 107 -21.10 -0.61 12.75
CA LEU A 107 -21.66 0.14 11.63
C LEU A 107 -21.68 1.65 11.90
N GLU A 108 -22.15 2.04 13.09
CA GLU A 108 -22.24 3.46 13.49
C GLU A 108 -20.85 4.08 13.62
N PHE A 109 -19.86 3.34 14.12
CA PHE A 109 -18.47 3.79 14.18
C PHE A 109 -17.92 4.13 12.78
N LEU A 110 -18.26 3.32 11.76
CA LEU A 110 -17.88 3.56 10.37
C LEU A 110 -18.75 4.66 9.68
N ASN A 111 -19.61 5.36 10.42
CA ASN A 111 -20.58 6.30 9.90
C ASN A 111 -21.57 5.65 8.90
N LEU A 112 -21.89 4.38 9.08
CA LEU A 112 -22.88 3.64 8.32
C LEU A 112 -24.17 3.46 9.14
N LYS A 113 -25.31 3.85 8.58
CA LYS A 113 -26.60 3.69 9.29
C LYS A 113 -27.09 2.25 9.22
N PRO A 114 -27.24 1.50 10.34
CA PRO A 114 -27.63 0.09 10.34
C PRO A 114 -28.95 -0.20 9.60
N GLY A 115 -29.88 0.75 9.60
CA GLY A 115 -31.18 0.68 8.93
C GLY A 115 -31.18 1.05 7.44
N SER A 116 -30.09 1.59 6.89
CA SER A 116 -30.01 1.91 5.46
C SER A 116 -30.00 0.63 4.63
N LYS A 117 -30.59 0.66 3.43
CA LYS A 117 -30.50 -0.44 2.49
C LYS A 117 -29.19 -0.43 1.74
N TYR A 118 -28.66 -1.60 1.41
CA TYR A 118 -27.39 -1.72 0.72
C TYR A 118 -27.37 -0.95 -0.61
N ARG A 119 -28.46 -0.97 -1.39
CA ARG A 119 -28.57 -0.23 -2.66
C ARG A 119 -28.50 1.28 -2.55
N ASP A 120 -28.72 1.83 -1.36
CA ASP A 120 -28.81 3.28 -1.12
C ASP A 120 -27.42 3.83 -0.66
N LEU A 121 -26.39 2.97 -0.58
CA LEU A 121 -25.05 3.36 -0.17
C LEU A 121 -24.29 4.08 -1.29
N LEU A 122 -23.44 5.02 -0.90
CA LEU A 122 -22.44 5.63 -1.76
C LEU A 122 -21.26 4.65 -1.98
N PRO A 123 -20.44 4.85 -3.03
CA PRO A 123 -19.30 3.96 -3.32
C PRO A 123 -18.33 3.77 -2.14
N ASN A 124 -17.96 4.83 -1.44
CA ASN A 124 -17.12 4.76 -0.24
C ASN A 124 -17.80 4.02 0.91
N GLU A 125 -19.10 4.21 1.12
CA GLU A 125 -19.87 3.49 2.13
C GLU A 125 -19.96 2.00 1.83
N ILE A 126 -20.09 1.62 0.54
CA ILE A 126 -20.03 0.23 0.08
C ILE A 126 -18.67 -0.38 0.45
N ASN A 127 -17.58 0.33 0.16
CA ASN A 127 -16.23 -0.15 0.49
C ASN A 127 -16.03 -0.32 2.01
N LYS A 128 -16.43 0.66 2.81
CA LYS A 128 -16.38 0.55 4.28
C LYS A 128 -17.17 -0.66 4.78
N PHE A 129 -18.34 -0.89 4.25
CA PHE A 129 -19.19 -2.02 4.59
C PHE A 129 -18.55 -3.37 4.25
N HIS A 130 -17.92 -3.48 3.07
CA HIS A 130 -17.19 -4.67 2.66
C HIS A 130 -15.95 -4.93 3.52
N ILE A 131 -15.22 -3.89 3.90
CA ILE A 131 -14.07 -4.00 4.80
C ILE A 131 -14.52 -4.50 6.18
N LEU A 132 -15.55 -3.90 6.77
CA LEU A 132 -16.10 -4.36 8.04
C LEU A 132 -16.47 -5.83 8.00
N PHE A 133 -17.24 -6.24 6.99
CA PHE A 133 -17.60 -7.66 6.82
C PHE A 133 -16.37 -8.55 6.74
N SER A 134 -15.37 -8.16 5.97
CA SER A 134 -14.15 -8.94 5.76
C SER A 134 -13.32 -9.09 7.05
N ILE A 135 -13.30 -8.05 7.89
CA ILE A 135 -12.65 -8.09 9.20
C ILE A 135 -13.40 -9.04 10.15
N LEU A 136 -14.71 -8.99 10.15
CA LEU A 136 -15.54 -9.85 11.00
C LEU A 136 -15.47 -11.34 10.62
N VAL A 137 -15.15 -11.67 9.37
CA VAL A 137 -15.01 -13.06 8.88
C VAL A 137 -13.67 -13.69 9.27
N ASP A 138 -12.92 -13.24 10.16
CA ASP A 138 -11.72 -13.83 10.78
C ASP A 138 -10.86 -14.72 9.84
N GLN A 139 -10.43 -14.18 8.71
CA GLN A 139 -9.54 -14.85 7.77
C GLN A 139 -8.06 -14.57 8.12
N ASN A 140 -7.18 -15.54 7.78
CA ASN A 140 -5.73 -15.42 7.97
C ASN A 140 -5.08 -14.42 7.02
N VAL A 141 -5.70 -14.16 5.86
CA VAL A 141 -5.23 -13.20 4.87
C VAL A 141 -6.40 -12.32 4.44
N LEU A 142 -6.30 -11.04 4.71
CA LEU A 142 -7.25 -10.02 4.30
C LEU A 142 -6.64 -9.20 3.17
N ILE A 143 -7.35 -9.11 2.04
CA ILE A 143 -6.93 -8.28 0.91
C ILE A 143 -7.95 -7.17 0.70
N ILE A 144 -7.57 -5.94 1.03
CA ILE A 144 -8.38 -4.74 0.86
C ILE A 144 -8.13 -4.18 -0.55
N ASP A 145 -9.19 -4.12 -1.34
CA ASP A 145 -9.15 -3.62 -2.71
C ASP A 145 -9.73 -2.21 -2.77
N ASN A 146 -8.86 -1.20 -2.88
CA ASN A 146 -9.23 0.20 -3.09
C ASN A 146 -8.77 0.73 -4.46
N THR A 147 -8.65 -0.15 -5.44
CA THR A 147 -8.20 0.22 -6.80
C THR A 147 -9.14 1.18 -7.53
N ASP A 148 -10.42 1.23 -7.15
CA ASP A 148 -11.42 2.17 -7.67
C ASP A 148 -11.33 3.57 -7.02
N LYS A 149 -10.46 3.75 -6.02
CA LYS A 149 -10.24 5.02 -5.30
C LYS A 149 -11.48 5.55 -4.56
N ASP A 150 -12.39 4.65 -4.19
CA ASP A 150 -13.65 5.05 -3.52
C ASP A 150 -13.42 5.53 -2.08
N LEU A 151 -12.35 5.04 -1.39
CA LEU A 151 -12.02 5.48 -0.04
C LEU A 151 -11.14 6.72 -0.08
N THR A 152 -11.51 7.72 0.68
CA THR A 152 -10.74 8.94 0.92
C THR A 152 -9.74 8.76 2.07
N ILE A 153 -8.92 9.77 2.35
CA ILE A 153 -8.04 9.80 3.53
C ILE A 153 -8.89 9.74 4.81
N GLU A 154 -9.95 10.53 4.87
CA GLU A 154 -10.85 10.57 6.02
C GLU A 154 -11.59 9.23 6.24
N ASP A 155 -11.96 8.53 5.16
CA ASP A 155 -12.53 7.18 5.28
C ASP A 155 -11.49 6.21 5.87
N MET A 156 -10.22 6.32 5.45
CA MET A 156 -9.13 5.49 5.98
C MET A 156 -8.84 5.78 7.45
N GLU A 157 -8.90 7.03 7.90
CA GLU A 157 -8.77 7.36 9.32
C GLU A 157 -9.83 6.65 10.17
N VAL A 158 -11.07 6.60 9.68
CA VAL A 158 -12.17 5.94 10.39
C VAL A 158 -12.01 4.41 10.45
N ILE A 159 -11.51 3.78 9.39
CA ILE A 159 -11.39 2.31 9.33
C ILE A 159 -10.03 1.78 9.81
N SER A 160 -9.06 2.65 10.06
CA SER A 160 -7.69 2.28 10.43
C SER A 160 -7.62 1.40 11.67
N ASP A 161 -8.37 1.72 12.71
CA ASP A 161 -8.37 0.98 13.98
C ASP A 161 -8.82 -0.48 13.77
N PHE A 162 -9.83 -0.71 12.94
CA PHE A 162 -10.28 -2.06 12.59
C PHE A 162 -9.23 -2.85 11.80
N ILE A 163 -8.51 -2.18 10.89
CA ILE A 163 -7.46 -2.81 10.09
C ILE A 163 -6.26 -3.15 10.98
N LEU A 164 -5.85 -2.24 11.86
CA LEU A 164 -4.76 -2.45 12.82
C LEU A 164 -5.08 -3.58 13.79
N ASP A 165 -6.29 -3.63 14.35
CA ASP A 165 -6.70 -4.74 15.22
C ASP A 165 -6.65 -6.08 14.47
N LYS A 166 -7.16 -6.11 13.24
CA LYS A 166 -7.13 -7.32 12.40
C LYS A 166 -5.72 -7.77 12.07
N SER A 167 -4.78 -6.85 11.85
CA SER A 167 -3.40 -7.18 11.49
C SER A 167 -2.69 -7.99 12.58
N ASN A 168 -3.08 -7.86 13.85
CA ASN A 168 -2.52 -8.64 14.96
C ASN A 168 -2.67 -10.15 14.77
N ASN A 169 -3.69 -10.60 14.01
CA ASN A 169 -4.03 -12.00 13.84
C ASN A 169 -4.02 -12.46 12.37
N ALA A 170 -3.82 -11.55 11.42
CA ALA A 170 -3.87 -11.83 10.00
C ALA A 170 -2.76 -11.08 9.23
N ASN A 171 -2.44 -11.56 8.03
CA ASN A 171 -1.69 -10.76 7.07
C ASN A 171 -2.66 -9.82 6.36
N VAL A 172 -2.42 -8.53 6.41
CA VAL A 172 -3.23 -7.52 5.73
C VAL A 172 -2.49 -6.99 4.52
N ILE A 173 -3.14 -7.06 3.36
CA ILE A 173 -2.63 -6.50 2.10
C ILE A 173 -3.63 -5.49 1.61
N ILE A 174 -3.15 -4.30 1.29
CA ILE A 174 -3.95 -3.23 0.71
C ILE A 174 -3.49 -3.00 -0.73
N LEU A 175 -4.42 -3.00 -1.67
CA LEU A 175 -4.15 -2.73 -3.09
C LEU A 175 -4.73 -1.35 -3.43
N ASP A 176 -3.86 -0.40 -3.80
CA ASP A 176 -4.29 0.95 -4.18
C ASP A 176 -3.38 1.54 -5.28
N THR A 177 -3.82 2.64 -5.81
CA THR A 177 -3.07 3.47 -6.75
C THR A 177 -2.40 4.67 -6.09
N MET A 178 -2.69 4.96 -4.81
CA MET A 178 -2.21 6.13 -4.07
C MET A 178 -1.66 5.72 -2.69
N LEU A 179 -0.50 6.25 -2.35
CA LEU A 179 0.22 5.90 -1.12
C LEU A 179 -0.25 6.68 0.12
N ASN A 180 -0.49 7.98 -0.03
CA ASN A 180 -0.73 8.91 1.08
C ASN A 180 -1.88 8.50 2.01
N ARG A 181 -2.86 7.76 1.53
CA ARG A 181 -3.99 7.24 2.33
C ARG A 181 -3.58 6.28 3.45
N TYR A 182 -2.40 5.69 3.38
CA TYR A 182 -1.97 4.60 4.25
C TYR A 182 -0.79 4.95 5.15
N ASN A 183 -0.37 6.22 5.17
CA ASN A 183 0.77 6.68 5.94
C ASN A 183 0.66 6.40 7.45
N SER A 184 -0.55 6.28 7.98
CA SER A 184 -0.79 6.01 9.41
C SER A 184 -0.87 4.53 9.78
N ILE A 185 -1.02 3.63 8.79
CA ILE A 185 -1.26 2.21 9.07
C ILE A 185 -0.32 1.24 8.35
N ALA A 186 0.30 1.64 7.25
CA ALA A 186 1.18 0.75 6.50
C ALA A 186 2.53 0.57 7.21
N ASP A 187 2.93 -0.67 7.44
CA ASP A 187 4.28 -1.00 7.91
C ASP A 187 5.23 -1.11 6.73
N LYS A 188 4.80 -1.80 5.68
CA LYS A 188 5.57 -2.04 4.46
C LYS A 188 4.85 -1.54 3.21
N VAL A 189 5.65 -1.12 2.25
CA VAL A 189 5.15 -0.68 0.95
C VAL A 189 5.88 -1.41 -0.17
N LEU A 190 5.11 -1.89 -1.13
CA LEU A 190 5.58 -2.38 -2.42
C LEU A 190 5.12 -1.42 -3.51
N VAL A 191 6.04 -0.72 -4.14
CA VAL A 191 5.75 0.18 -5.28
C VAL A 191 6.10 -0.52 -6.58
N ILE A 192 5.12 -0.61 -7.48
CA ILE A 192 5.28 -1.20 -8.81
C ILE A 192 5.11 -0.09 -9.86
N THR A 193 6.17 0.20 -10.62
CA THR A 193 6.16 1.18 -11.70
C THR A 193 6.41 0.49 -13.03
N ASP A 194 5.48 0.64 -13.97
CA ASP A 194 5.57 0.03 -15.31
C ASP A 194 5.82 -1.48 -15.32
N GLY A 195 5.34 -2.18 -14.29
CA GLY A 195 5.49 -3.62 -14.13
C GLY A 195 6.82 -4.05 -13.50
N ILE A 196 7.59 -3.12 -12.98
CA ILE A 196 8.85 -3.39 -12.29
C ILE A 196 8.69 -3.03 -10.81
N LYS A 197 9.21 -3.87 -9.92
CA LYS A 197 9.32 -3.55 -8.50
C LYS A 197 10.29 -2.39 -8.32
N SER A 198 9.76 -1.19 -8.04
CA SER A 198 10.55 0.03 -7.85
C SER A 198 11.02 0.21 -6.42
N TYR A 199 10.23 -0.26 -5.47
CA TYR A 199 10.54 -0.24 -4.04
C TYR A 199 9.84 -1.40 -3.33
N TYR A 200 10.50 -1.96 -2.32
CA TYR A 200 9.90 -2.80 -1.28
C TYR A 200 10.66 -2.60 0.01
N GLY A 201 9.98 -2.22 1.08
CA GLY A 201 10.58 -1.96 2.38
C GLY A 201 9.60 -1.28 3.33
N ASN A 202 10.12 -0.80 4.45
CA ASN A 202 9.32 -0.08 5.43
C ASN A 202 8.83 1.25 4.86
N LEU A 203 7.63 1.64 5.25
CA LEU A 203 7.08 2.94 4.85
C LEU A 203 7.94 4.12 5.35
N GLU A 204 8.45 4.04 6.58
CA GLU A 204 9.32 5.10 7.14
C GLU A 204 10.56 5.35 6.29
N ASP A 205 11.23 4.28 5.84
CA ASP A 205 12.40 4.40 4.96
C ASP A 205 12.04 5.06 3.63
N LEU A 206 10.85 4.73 3.09
CA LEU A 206 10.34 5.33 1.87
C LEU A 206 10.07 6.82 2.03
N LEU A 207 9.46 7.22 3.15
CA LEU A 207 9.19 8.63 3.46
C LEU A 207 10.48 9.44 3.66
N ILE A 208 11.52 8.83 4.23
CA ILE A 208 12.85 9.44 4.31
C ILE A 208 13.43 9.64 2.91
N LEU A 209 13.37 8.63 2.04
CA LEU A 209 13.88 8.73 0.66
C LEU A 209 13.24 9.88 -0.13
N LYS A 210 11.98 10.21 0.13
CA LYS A 210 11.28 11.33 -0.50
C LYS A 210 11.90 12.69 -0.19
N GLN A 211 12.52 12.80 0.98
CA GLN A 211 13.15 14.03 1.46
C GLN A 211 14.62 14.12 1.03
N LEU A 212 15.15 13.12 0.33
CA LEU A 212 16.54 13.07 -0.08
C LEU A 212 16.71 13.36 -1.56
N THR A 213 17.73 14.15 -1.85
CA THR A 213 18.12 14.51 -3.21
C THR A 213 19.58 14.15 -3.45
N ALA A 214 19.82 13.40 -4.52
CA ALA A 214 21.17 13.08 -4.98
C ALA A 214 21.64 14.16 -5.95
N ILE A 215 22.87 14.64 -5.76
CA ILE A 215 23.55 15.63 -6.59
C ILE A 215 24.80 15.00 -7.16
N ASN A 216 24.89 14.91 -8.47
CA ASN A 216 26.09 14.46 -9.17
C ASN A 216 26.99 15.67 -9.46
N ILE A 217 28.26 15.59 -9.05
CA ILE A 217 29.22 16.70 -9.04
C ILE A 217 30.46 16.34 -9.83
N SER A 218 31.23 17.37 -10.25
CA SER A 218 32.46 17.20 -11.04
C SER A 218 33.59 16.52 -10.27
N ASN A 219 33.70 16.80 -8.98
CA ASN A 219 34.70 16.20 -8.10
C ASN A 219 34.25 16.35 -6.63
N ASN A 220 34.85 15.57 -5.74
CA ASN A 220 34.58 15.59 -4.31
C ASN A 220 35.71 16.25 -3.49
N GLU A 221 36.67 16.90 -4.15
CA GLU A 221 37.76 17.59 -3.47
C GLU A 221 37.25 18.75 -2.62
N ASN A 222 37.72 18.84 -1.39
CA ASN A 222 37.35 19.88 -0.42
C ASN A 222 35.85 19.97 -0.02
N LEU A 223 35.03 18.93 -0.27
CA LEU A 223 33.62 18.94 0.10
C LEU A 223 33.38 19.24 1.58
N GLU A 224 34.21 18.70 2.47
CA GLU A 224 34.12 18.96 3.92
C GLU A 224 34.24 20.46 4.25
N THR A 225 35.08 21.18 3.52
CA THR A 225 35.25 22.63 3.69
C THR A 225 34.11 23.40 3.04
N VAL A 226 33.73 23.03 1.83
CA VAL A 226 32.67 23.68 1.04
C VAL A 226 31.31 23.52 1.66
N LEU A 227 31.04 22.35 2.24
CA LEU A 227 29.74 21.97 2.84
C LEU A 227 29.80 21.87 4.37
N SER A 228 30.75 22.58 5.02
CA SER A 228 31.01 22.50 6.46
C SER A 228 29.80 22.83 7.35
N GLY A 229 28.75 23.45 6.83
CA GLY A 229 27.51 23.78 7.56
C GLY A 229 26.33 22.85 7.24
N TYR A 230 26.49 21.87 6.37
CA TYR A 230 25.41 21.05 5.86
C TYR A 230 25.64 19.57 6.16
N GLN A 231 24.55 18.83 6.40
CA GLN A 231 24.59 17.37 6.49
C GLN A 231 24.50 16.79 5.08
N TYR A 232 25.47 15.96 4.72
CA TYR A 232 25.48 15.25 3.46
C TYR A 232 26.09 13.85 3.63
N THR A 233 25.81 12.96 2.67
CA THR A 233 26.41 11.64 2.59
C THR A 233 27.00 11.45 1.20
N ILE A 234 28.24 10.99 1.10
CA ILE A 234 28.85 10.60 -0.18
C ILE A 234 28.36 9.18 -0.49
N TYR A 235 27.62 9.05 -1.60
CA TYR A 235 27.03 7.76 -2.01
C TYR A 235 27.90 7.03 -3.03
N HIS A 236 28.45 7.77 -3.99
CA HIS A 236 29.46 7.33 -4.98
C HIS A 236 30.56 8.38 -5.09
N GLU A 237 31.67 8.07 -5.80
CA GLU A 237 32.83 8.96 -5.91
C GLU A 237 32.47 10.44 -6.17
N ASN A 238 31.45 10.69 -7.00
CA ASN A 238 31.01 12.03 -7.39
C ASN A 238 29.51 12.25 -7.21
N GLU A 239 28.87 11.52 -6.29
CA GLU A 239 27.47 11.70 -5.97
C GLU A 239 27.29 11.91 -4.47
N ILE A 240 26.70 13.03 -4.09
CA ILE A 240 26.34 13.35 -2.72
C ILE A 240 24.82 13.34 -2.55
N VAL A 241 24.37 12.97 -1.36
CA VAL A 241 22.96 12.95 -0.99
C VAL A 241 22.75 13.97 0.13
N VAL A 242 21.77 14.83 -0.06
CA VAL A 242 21.36 15.88 0.89
C VAL A 242 19.85 15.84 1.11
N ARG A 243 19.37 16.49 2.17
CA ARG A 243 17.94 16.72 2.34
C ARG A 243 17.45 17.80 1.37
N GLU A 244 16.23 17.63 0.87
CA GLU A 244 15.60 18.56 -0.08
C GLU A 244 15.53 19.99 0.45
N GLU A 245 15.31 20.16 1.76
CA GLU A 245 15.23 21.46 2.44
C GLU A 245 16.49 22.32 2.33
N VAL A 246 17.67 21.71 2.16
CA VAL A 246 18.96 22.42 2.02
C VAL A 246 19.54 22.36 0.62
N LEU A 247 18.80 21.83 -0.34
CA LEU A 247 19.26 21.58 -1.71
C LEU A 247 19.79 22.86 -2.41
N GLU A 248 19.02 23.95 -2.36
CA GLU A 248 19.36 25.20 -3.02
C GLU A 248 20.66 25.79 -2.45
N GLU A 249 20.79 25.78 -1.13
CA GLU A 249 21.96 26.32 -0.43
C GLU A 249 23.22 25.49 -0.72
N VAL A 250 23.07 24.14 -0.72
CA VAL A 250 24.18 23.25 -1.06
C VAL A 250 24.58 23.40 -2.51
N ALA A 251 23.65 23.43 -3.44
CA ALA A 251 23.94 23.64 -4.87
C ALA A 251 24.66 24.99 -5.10
N TYR A 252 24.18 26.05 -4.44
CA TYR A 252 24.84 27.34 -4.50
C TYR A 252 26.28 27.29 -3.96
N SER A 253 26.51 26.62 -2.82
CA SER A 253 27.84 26.49 -2.20
C SER A 253 28.80 25.70 -3.09
N LEU A 254 28.35 24.66 -3.76
CA LEU A 254 29.14 23.88 -4.72
C LEU A 254 29.56 24.76 -5.90
N LEU A 255 28.62 25.41 -6.56
CA LEU A 255 28.89 26.27 -7.73
C LEU A 255 29.80 27.45 -7.40
N LYS A 256 29.64 28.10 -6.24
CA LYS A 256 30.46 29.18 -5.75
C LYS A 256 31.94 28.77 -5.58
N ASN A 257 32.17 27.50 -5.25
CA ASN A 257 33.50 26.91 -5.06
C ASN A 257 34.03 26.19 -6.31
N ASN A 258 33.45 26.46 -7.50
CA ASN A 258 33.80 25.86 -8.79
C ASN A 258 33.66 24.35 -8.86
N ILE A 259 32.75 23.79 -8.08
CA ILE A 259 32.31 22.38 -8.21
C ILE A 259 31.07 22.37 -9.10
N GLU A 260 31.21 21.82 -10.29
CA GLU A 260 30.08 21.75 -11.24
C GLU A 260 29.05 20.71 -10.78
N VAL A 261 27.78 21.05 -10.92
CA VAL A 261 26.66 20.18 -10.67
C VAL A 261 26.14 19.66 -12.01
N TYR A 262 26.27 18.37 -12.25
CA TYR A 262 25.86 17.75 -13.52
C TYR A 262 24.42 17.31 -13.52
N GLN A 263 23.93 16.82 -12.37
CA GLN A 263 22.57 16.32 -12.25
C GLN A 263 22.08 16.46 -10.81
N ILE A 264 20.82 16.82 -10.69
CA ILE A 264 20.08 16.81 -9.42
C ILE A 264 18.91 15.84 -9.60
N ARG A 265 18.75 14.89 -8.67
CA ARG A 265 17.74 13.85 -8.75
C ARG A 265 17.13 13.63 -7.37
N ASN A 266 15.84 13.92 -7.19
CA ASN A 266 15.12 13.52 -5.98
C ASN A 266 15.01 12.00 -5.93
N LEU A 267 15.40 11.37 -4.82
CA LEU A 267 15.41 9.92 -4.66
C LEU A 267 13.99 9.34 -4.55
N GLY A 268 13.05 10.15 -4.10
CA GLY A 268 11.63 9.82 -4.04
C GLY A 268 10.80 10.23 -5.26
N GLU A 269 11.40 10.75 -6.35
CA GLU A 269 10.67 11.30 -7.50
C GLU A 269 9.65 10.31 -8.10
N LYS A 270 10.03 9.03 -8.21
CA LYS A 270 9.10 7.99 -8.70
C LYS A 270 7.93 7.73 -7.75
N ILE A 271 8.06 8.11 -6.49
CA ILE A 271 7.06 7.90 -5.45
C ILE A 271 6.07 9.05 -5.45
N LYS A 272 6.50 10.27 -5.76
CA LYS A 272 5.60 11.44 -5.92
C LYS A 272 4.46 11.19 -6.92
N LEU A 273 4.68 10.31 -7.90
CA LEU A 273 3.64 9.89 -8.85
C LEU A 273 2.45 9.17 -8.19
N TYR A 274 2.59 8.70 -6.98
CA TYR A 274 1.58 7.92 -6.25
C TYR A 274 0.92 8.68 -5.10
N GLU A 275 1.20 9.98 -4.96
CA GLU A 275 0.69 10.79 -3.84
C GLU A 275 -0.63 11.50 -4.14
N GLY A 276 -1.00 11.64 -5.39
CA GLY A 276 -2.18 12.41 -5.79
C GLY A 276 -1.94 13.93 -5.77
N GLU A 277 -2.83 14.67 -6.44
CA GLU A 277 -2.71 16.13 -6.60
C GLU A 277 -3.22 16.93 -5.38
N ASP A 278 -3.60 16.28 -4.28
CA ASP A 278 -4.28 16.94 -3.14
C ASP A 278 -3.34 17.63 -2.14
N ASP A 279 -2.02 17.66 -2.39
CA ASP A 279 -1.02 18.32 -1.55
C ASP A 279 -0.47 19.63 -2.17
N LEU A 280 -1.31 20.39 -2.91
CA LEU A 280 -0.98 21.75 -3.36
C LEU A 280 -1.90 22.79 -2.76
#